data_7c450fa30abee7cfdd8c9e2d841d1792
#
_entry.id   7c450fa30abee7cfdd8c9e2d841d1792
#
_cell.length_a   1.000
_cell.length_b   1.000
_cell.length_c   1.000
_cell.angle_alpha   90.00
_cell.angle_beta   90.00
_cell.angle_gamma   90.00
#
_symmetry.space_group_name_H-M   'P 1'
#
loop_
_entity.id
_entity.type
_entity.pdbx_description
1 polymer ?
#
loop_
_entity_poly.entity_id
_entity_poly.type
_entity_poly.pdbx_seq_one_letter_code
_entity_poly.pdbx_strand_id
1 'polypeptide(L)'
;GISQLDRLDSFIKYRHGVINWYEKELGSFDKIVLPTHNNNCISSWHLYIIRTKNPKLRDKLSKYLKDRGIGVNFHYPAAYSHPYYRNNGFKNTYLKNEEVYHKTCITLPLHTSLTQKEVKYISNQIKNFYHGN
;
A
#
# COMPACT_ATOMS: atom_id res chain seq x y z
N GLY A 1 22.42 0.55 13.30
CA GLY A 1 22.09 -0.32 14.43
C GLY A 1 21.63 0.49 15.64
N ILE A 2 22.39 0.54 16.73
CA ILE A 2 21.99 1.09 18.05
C ILE A 2 21.43 2.51 17.93
N SER A 3 22.12 3.44 17.28
CA SER A 3 21.68 4.83 17.09
C SER A 3 20.29 5.02 16.43
N GLN A 4 19.79 4.01 15.74
CA GLN A 4 18.43 4.02 15.17
C GLN A 4 17.38 3.50 16.14
N LEU A 5 17.78 2.62 17.07
CA LEU A 5 16.89 2.12 18.12
C LEU A 5 16.42 3.24 19.06
N ASP A 6 17.32 4.18 19.40
CA ASP A 6 16.97 5.35 20.23
C ASP A 6 15.88 6.23 19.60
N ARG A 7 15.67 6.11 18.29
CA ARG A 7 14.68 6.88 17.51
C ARG A 7 13.45 6.07 17.11
N LEU A 8 13.41 4.77 17.42
CA LEU A 8 12.39 3.84 16.93
C LEU A 8 10.97 4.29 17.30
N ASP A 9 10.75 4.63 18.57
CA ASP A 9 9.42 5.04 19.06
C ASP A 9 8.93 6.31 18.36
N SER A 10 9.84 7.27 18.11
CA SER A 10 9.51 8.49 17.37
C SER A 10 9.12 8.20 15.93
N PHE A 11 9.79 7.24 15.27
CA PHE A 11 9.47 6.82 13.91
C PHE A 11 8.10 6.12 13.86
N ILE A 12 7.82 5.23 14.80
CA ILE A 12 6.53 4.55 14.89
C ILE A 12 5.42 5.57 15.11
N LYS A 13 5.57 6.46 16.08
CA LYS A 13 4.60 7.53 16.36
C LYS A 13 4.32 8.40 15.13
N TYR A 14 5.37 8.78 14.39
CA TYR A 14 5.21 9.58 13.18
C TYR A 14 4.44 8.83 12.10
N ARG A 15 4.76 7.55 11.85
CA ARG A 15 4.05 6.71 10.88
C ARG A 15 2.57 6.57 11.24
N HIS A 16 2.22 6.41 12.51
CA HIS A 16 0.82 6.44 12.95
C HIS A 16 0.13 7.75 12.60
N GLY A 17 0.81 8.89 12.76
CA GLY A 17 0.30 10.18 12.32
C GLY A 17 0.00 10.22 10.81
N VAL A 18 0.92 9.70 9.98
CA VAL A 18 0.72 9.60 8.53
C VAL A 18 -0.47 8.69 8.17
N ILE A 19 -0.62 7.55 8.87
CA ILE A 19 -1.77 6.65 8.69
C ILE A 19 -3.08 7.40 8.98
N ASN A 20 -3.16 8.13 10.08
CA ASN A 20 -4.34 8.91 10.44
C ASN A 20 -4.69 9.97 9.37
N TRP A 21 -3.69 10.57 8.72
CA TRP A 21 -3.93 11.48 7.59
C TRP A 21 -4.51 10.75 6.38
N TYR A 22 -3.99 9.57 6.02
CA TYR A 22 -4.56 8.75 4.95
C TYR A 22 -6.00 8.31 5.26
N GLU A 23 -6.26 7.84 6.48
CA GLU A 23 -7.59 7.44 6.92
C GLU A 23 -8.59 8.59 6.89
N LYS A 24 -8.17 9.80 7.31
CA LYS A 24 -8.99 11.01 7.21
C LYS A 24 -9.36 11.35 5.77
N GLU A 25 -8.40 11.21 4.85
CA GLU A 25 -8.61 11.58 3.44
C GLU A 25 -9.33 10.48 2.63
N LEU A 26 -9.09 9.21 2.93
CA LEU A 26 -9.54 8.08 2.11
C LEU A 26 -10.56 7.17 2.82
N GLY A 27 -10.81 7.33 4.12
CA GLY A 27 -11.62 6.41 4.90
C GLY A 27 -13.06 6.27 4.40
N SER A 28 -13.65 7.33 3.85
CA SER A 28 -14.98 7.30 3.24
C SER A 28 -14.99 6.99 1.74
N PHE A 29 -13.81 6.77 1.12
CA PHE A 29 -13.70 6.56 -0.31
C PHE A 29 -13.88 5.08 -0.67
N ASP A 30 -15.05 4.72 -1.16
CA ASP A 30 -15.53 3.34 -1.36
C ASP A 30 -14.90 2.58 -2.53
N LYS A 31 -14.07 3.21 -3.39
CA LYS A 31 -13.50 2.57 -4.59
C LYS A 31 -12.23 1.75 -4.29
N ILE A 32 -11.66 1.92 -3.12
CA ILE A 32 -10.48 1.19 -2.64
C ILE A 32 -10.75 0.53 -1.30
N VAL A 33 -9.86 -0.37 -0.91
CA VAL A 33 -9.85 -0.98 0.43
C VAL A 33 -8.60 -0.52 1.14
N LEU A 34 -8.76 0.12 2.29
CA LEU A 34 -7.65 0.52 3.16
C LEU A 34 -7.14 -0.67 3.99
N PRO A 35 -5.88 -0.65 4.43
CA PRO A 35 -5.38 -1.66 5.34
C PRO A 35 -6.07 -1.55 6.70
N THR A 36 -6.31 -2.69 7.34
CA THR A 36 -6.84 -2.77 8.69
C THR A 36 -5.80 -3.37 9.63
N HIS A 37 -5.89 -3.05 10.91
CA HIS A 37 -5.07 -3.66 11.95
C HIS A 37 -5.96 -4.15 13.10
N ASN A 38 -5.45 -5.13 13.85
CA ASN A 38 -6.14 -5.62 15.03
C ASN A 38 -5.94 -4.61 16.18
N ASN A 39 -7.02 -4.24 16.88
CA ASN A 39 -6.97 -3.31 18.02
C ASN A 39 -6.10 -3.80 19.19
N ASN A 40 -5.81 -5.10 19.24
CA ASN A 40 -4.93 -5.69 20.25
C ASN A 40 -3.43 -5.66 19.86
N CYS A 41 -3.09 -5.03 18.73
CA CYS A 41 -1.72 -4.96 18.22
C CYS A 41 -1.33 -3.52 17.91
N ILE A 42 -0.09 -3.16 18.23
CA ILE A 42 0.53 -1.91 17.78
C ILE A 42 1.40 -2.23 16.56
N SER A 43 0.95 -1.84 15.37
CA SER A 43 1.71 -2.02 14.16
C SER A 43 2.81 -0.97 14.05
N SER A 44 4.02 -1.35 13.63
CA SER A 44 5.09 -0.40 13.27
C SER A 44 4.86 0.29 11.92
N TRP A 45 3.85 -0.13 11.17
CA TRP A 45 3.49 0.38 9.86
C TRP A 45 4.70 0.55 8.92
N HIS A 46 5.29 -0.58 8.57
CA HIS A 46 6.40 -0.58 7.61
C HIS A 46 5.93 -0.17 6.21
N LEU A 47 4.76 -0.65 5.80
CA LEU A 47 4.12 -0.38 4.51
C LEU A 47 2.67 0.06 4.71
N TYR A 48 2.19 0.98 3.85
CA TYR A 48 0.78 1.32 3.76
C TYR A 48 0.23 0.81 2.42
N ILE A 49 -0.49 -0.31 2.46
CA ILE A 49 -0.93 -1.03 1.27
C ILE A 49 -2.43 -0.89 1.12
N ILE A 50 -2.86 -0.17 0.09
CA ILE A 50 -4.26 -0.13 -0.34
C ILE A 50 -4.55 -1.22 -1.37
N ARG A 51 -5.81 -1.58 -1.56
CA ARG A 51 -6.23 -2.48 -2.64
C ARG A 51 -7.31 -1.83 -3.48
N THR A 52 -7.20 -1.97 -4.81
CA THR A 52 -8.30 -1.63 -5.72
C THR A 52 -9.41 -2.68 -5.62
N LYS A 53 -10.68 -2.28 -5.65
CA LYS A 53 -11.80 -3.24 -5.70
C LYS A 53 -11.88 -3.95 -7.06
N ASN A 54 -11.36 -3.32 -8.12
CA ASN A 54 -11.29 -3.91 -9.45
C ASN A 54 -9.82 -4.19 -9.83
N PRO A 55 -9.41 -5.47 -10.00
CA PRO A 55 -8.04 -5.82 -10.35
C PRO A 55 -7.53 -5.17 -11.64
N LYS A 56 -8.41 -4.89 -12.60
CA LYS A 56 -8.06 -4.25 -13.88
C LYS A 56 -7.61 -2.80 -13.72
N LEU A 57 -7.88 -2.18 -12.57
CA LEU A 57 -7.50 -0.79 -12.29
C LEU A 57 -6.17 -0.65 -11.56
N ARG A 58 -5.63 -1.71 -10.95
CA ARG A 58 -4.39 -1.67 -10.18
C ARG A 58 -3.22 -1.08 -10.97
N ASP A 59 -2.94 -1.62 -12.15
CA ASP A 59 -1.81 -1.18 -12.99
C ASP A 59 -2.05 0.21 -13.56
N LYS A 60 -3.29 0.51 -13.95
CA LYS A 60 -3.69 1.84 -14.45
C LYS A 60 -3.51 2.91 -13.36
N LEU A 61 -3.99 2.64 -12.15
CA LEU A 61 -3.83 3.55 -11.01
C LEU A 61 -2.36 3.73 -10.66
N SER A 62 -1.59 2.65 -10.63
CA SER A 62 -0.15 2.71 -10.36
C SER A 62 0.58 3.58 -11.38
N LYS A 63 0.30 3.39 -12.68
CA LYS A 63 0.87 4.24 -13.73
C LYS A 63 0.46 5.70 -13.56
N TYR A 64 -0.83 5.96 -13.36
CA TYR A 64 -1.38 7.30 -13.16
C TYR A 64 -0.70 8.05 -12.01
N LEU A 65 -0.44 7.37 -10.88
CA LEU A 65 0.23 7.95 -9.73
C LEU A 65 1.72 8.23 -10.02
N LYS A 66 2.41 7.29 -10.67
CA LYS A 66 3.82 7.45 -11.07
C LYS A 66 4.02 8.62 -12.03
N ASP A 67 3.13 8.78 -13.02
CA ASP A 67 3.15 9.88 -13.98
C ASP A 67 2.96 11.26 -13.29
N ARG A 68 2.50 11.26 -12.00
CA ARG A 68 2.32 12.46 -11.15
C ARG A 68 3.36 12.61 -10.04
N GLY A 69 4.49 11.89 -10.18
CA GLY A 69 5.60 11.96 -9.24
C GLY A 69 5.35 11.22 -7.92
N ILE A 70 4.30 10.39 -7.82
CA ILE A 70 4.01 9.62 -6.61
C ILE A 70 4.66 8.24 -6.72
N GLY A 71 5.65 7.98 -5.87
CA GLY A 71 6.34 6.70 -5.80
C GLY A 71 5.44 5.61 -5.21
N VAL A 72 4.98 4.67 -6.03
CA VAL A 72 4.18 3.51 -5.60
C VAL A 72 4.83 2.21 -6.04
N ASN A 73 4.58 1.14 -5.29
CA ASN A 73 5.15 -0.18 -5.56
C ASN A 73 4.13 -1.30 -5.25
N PHE A 74 4.51 -2.55 -5.55
CA PHE A 74 3.73 -3.74 -5.27
C PHE A 74 4.50 -4.63 -4.30
N HIS A 75 3.98 -4.83 -3.09
CA HIS A 75 4.58 -5.68 -2.06
C HIS A 75 3.62 -6.83 -1.70
N TYR A 76 3.85 -8.04 -2.21
CA TYR A 76 4.84 -8.48 -3.17
C TYR A 76 4.20 -9.39 -4.22
N PRO A 77 4.87 -9.74 -5.34
CA PRO A 77 4.42 -10.83 -6.21
C PRO A 77 4.31 -12.13 -5.40
N ALA A 78 3.33 -12.95 -5.73
CA ALA A 78 3.14 -14.25 -5.09
C ALA A 78 4.42 -15.10 -5.22
N ALA A 79 4.94 -15.64 -4.11
CA ALA A 79 6.22 -16.36 -4.10
C ALA A 79 6.23 -17.53 -5.09
N TYR A 80 5.13 -18.29 -5.17
CA TYR A 80 4.99 -19.39 -6.10
C TYR A 80 4.98 -18.99 -7.58
N SER A 81 4.73 -17.70 -7.90
CA SER A 81 4.78 -17.18 -9.27
C SER A 81 6.21 -16.96 -9.76
N HIS A 82 7.18 -16.92 -8.87
CA HIS A 82 8.57 -16.70 -9.21
C HIS A 82 9.13 -17.87 -10.05
N PRO A 83 9.95 -17.62 -11.09
CA PRO A 83 10.47 -18.68 -11.97
C PRO A 83 11.10 -19.85 -11.24
N TYR A 84 11.89 -19.60 -10.21
CA TYR A 84 12.49 -20.63 -9.38
C TYR A 84 11.46 -21.60 -8.80
N TYR A 85 10.45 -21.08 -8.11
CA TYR A 85 9.42 -21.95 -7.48
C TYR A 85 8.54 -22.63 -8.51
N ARG A 86 8.17 -21.96 -9.59
CA ARG A 86 7.41 -22.59 -10.69
C ARG A 86 8.14 -23.79 -11.30
N ASN A 87 9.47 -23.69 -11.43
CA ASN A 87 10.29 -24.76 -12.00
C ASN A 87 10.62 -25.86 -10.98
N ASN A 88 10.38 -25.63 -9.68
CA ASN A 88 10.68 -26.56 -8.58
C ASN A 88 9.41 -27.02 -7.83
N GLY A 89 8.38 -27.42 -8.55
CA GLY A 89 7.21 -28.11 -8.01
C GLY A 89 5.98 -27.25 -7.73
N PHE A 90 6.06 -25.91 -7.86
CA PHE A 90 4.96 -24.99 -7.55
C PHE A 90 4.22 -24.46 -8.79
N LYS A 91 4.40 -25.08 -9.96
CA LYS A 91 3.82 -24.61 -11.25
C LYS A 91 2.29 -24.49 -11.21
N ASN A 92 1.62 -25.41 -10.51
CA ASN A 92 0.16 -25.50 -10.42
C ASN A 92 -0.40 -24.95 -9.09
N THR A 93 0.41 -24.25 -8.30
CA THR A 93 -0.04 -23.65 -7.04
C THR A 93 -1.00 -22.50 -7.33
N TYR A 94 -2.17 -22.55 -6.71
CA TYR A 94 -3.17 -21.49 -6.78
C TYR A 94 -3.73 -21.21 -5.37
N LEU A 95 -3.51 -20.02 -4.87
CA LEU A 95 -4.02 -19.54 -3.58
C LEU A 95 -4.96 -18.37 -3.84
N LYS A 96 -6.26 -18.60 -3.77
CA LYS A 96 -7.32 -17.65 -4.16
C LYS A 96 -7.14 -16.26 -3.52
N ASN A 97 -6.90 -16.20 -2.23
CA ASN A 97 -6.75 -14.93 -1.51
C ASN A 97 -5.47 -14.19 -1.90
N GLU A 98 -4.38 -14.93 -2.11
CA GLU A 98 -3.11 -14.38 -2.58
C GLU A 98 -3.24 -13.80 -3.99
N GLU A 99 -3.91 -14.50 -4.89
CA GLU A 99 -4.17 -14.02 -6.25
C GLU A 99 -4.98 -12.72 -6.26
N VAL A 100 -6.01 -12.62 -5.41
CA VAL A 100 -6.80 -11.39 -5.27
C VAL A 100 -5.92 -10.27 -4.70
N TYR A 101 -5.16 -10.55 -3.65
CA TYR A 101 -4.27 -9.58 -3.02
C TYR A 101 -3.23 -9.06 -4.00
N HIS A 102 -2.47 -9.96 -4.62
CA HIS A 102 -1.42 -9.65 -5.58
C HIS A 102 -1.91 -8.79 -6.76
N LYS A 103 -3.12 -9.08 -7.26
CA LYS A 103 -3.72 -8.36 -8.41
C LYS A 103 -4.33 -7.01 -8.04
N THR A 104 -4.44 -6.68 -6.76
CA THR A 104 -5.15 -5.47 -6.31
C THR A 104 -4.32 -4.54 -5.45
N CYS A 105 -3.21 -5.02 -4.85
CA CYS A 105 -2.42 -4.24 -3.90
C CYS A 105 -1.58 -3.15 -4.58
N ILE A 106 -1.50 -1.98 -3.93
CA ILE A 106 -0.60 -0.87 -4.25
C ILE A 106 -0.08 -0.31 -2.93
N THR A 107 1.23 -0.22 -2.79
CA THR A 107 1.86 0.41 -1.63
C THR A 107 2.01 1.90 -1.89
N LEU A 108 1.42 2.72 -1.03
CA LEU A 108 1.56 4.17 -1.03
C LEU A 108 2.78 4.62 -0.22
N PRO A 109 3.29 5.84 -0.46
CA PRO A 109 4.39 6.41 0.32
C PRO A 109 4.07 6.42 1.82
N LEU A 110 5.03 5.93 2.63
CA LEU A 110 4.98 5.97 4.08
C LEU A 110 6.40 6.08 4.64
N HIS A 111 6.79 7.26 5.10
CA HIS A 111 8.09 7.52 5.71
C HIS A 111 8.02 8.68 6.70
N THR A 112 9.04 8.84 7.51
CA THR A 112 9.08 9.80 8.63
C THR A 112 9.30 11.27 8.23
N SER A 113 9.35 11.57 6.94
CA SER A 113 9.39 12.94 6.41
C SER A 113 8.19 13.27 5.50
N LEU A 114 7.22 12.35 5.37
CA LEU A 114 6.03 12.59 4.56
C LEU A 114 5.09 13.57 5.28
N THR A 115 4.78 14.68 4.63
CA THR A 115 3.93 15.74 5.20
C THR A 115 2.44 15.48 4.97
N GLN A 116 1.61 16.10 5.79
CA GLN A 116 0.14 16.06 5.62
C GLN A 116 -0.31 16.62 4.26
N LYS A 117 0.39 17.64 3.74
CA LYS A 117 0.11 18.23 2.41
C LYS A 117 0.35 17.21 1.29
N GLU A 118 1.43 16.43 1.39
CA GLU A 118 1.74 15.39 0.41
C GLU A 118 0.74 14.23 0.49
N VAL A 119 0.35 13.80 1.69
CA VAL A 119 -0.70 12.79 1.87
C VAL A 119 -2.02 13.26 1.24
N LYS A 120 -2.41 14.51 1.46
CA LYS A 120 -3.59 15.08 0.83
C LYS A 120 -3.49 15.12 -0.69
N TYR A 121 -2.30 15.48 -1.24
CA TYR A 121 -2.05 15.44 -2.68
C TYR A 121 -2.22 14.02 -3.22
N ILE A 122 -1.56 13.02 -2.61
CA ILE A 122 -1.65 11.61 -3.01
C ILE A 122 -3.12 11.14 -2.99
N SER A 123 -3.83 11.43 -1.93
CA SER A 123 -5.24 11.05 -1.75
C SER A 123 -6.15 11.67 -2.80
N ASN A 124 -5.93 12.95 -3.12
CA ASN A 124 -6.67 13.62 -4.18
C ASN A 124 -6.38 13.03 -5.56
N GLN A 125 -5.12 12.65 -5.85
CA GLN A 125 -4.80 11.99 -7.11
C GLN A 125 -5.49 10.63 -7.23
N ILE A 126 -5.58 9.86 -6.16
CA ILE A 126 -6.35 8.60 -6.15
C ILE A 126 -7.83 8.88 -6.47
N LYS A 127 -8.46 9.82 -5.78
CA LYS A 127 -9.87 10.19 -6.04
C LYS A 127 -10.09 10.64 -7.49
N ASN A 128 -9.23 11.54 -8.00
CA ASN A 128 -9.32 12.06 -9.36
C ASN A 128 -9.20 10.96 -10.43
N PHE A 129 -8.35 9.94 -10.20
CA PHE A 129 -8.27 8.79 -11.10
C PHE A 129 -9.61 8.09 -11.26
N TYR A 130 -10.36 7.89 -10.18
CA TYR A 130 -11.66 7.23 -10.22
C TYR A 130 -12.81 8.12 -10.71
N HIS A 131 -12.68 9.45 -10.62
CA HIS A 131 -13.67 10.38 -11.16
C HIS A 131 -13.54 10.55 -12.68
N GLY A 132 -12.36 10.27 -13.25
CA GLY A 132 -12.09 10.39 -14.69
C GLY A 132 -12.19 9.06 -15.47
N ASN A 133 -12.55 7.96 -14.79
CA ASN A 133 -12.77 6.62 -15.36
C ASN A 133 -14.14 6.09 -14.96
#